data_5fa6312768bffda934e6d07a3ec3b564
#
_entry.id   5fa6312768bffda934e6d07a3ec3b564
#
_cell.length_a   1.000
_cell.length_b   1.000
_cell.length_c   1.000
_cell.angle_alpha   90.00
_cell.angle_beta   90.00
_cell.angle_gamma   90.00
#
_symmetry.space_group_name_H-M   'P 1'
#
loop_
_entity.id
_entity.type
_entity.pdbx_description
1 polymer ?
#
loop_
_entity_poly.entity_id
_entity_poly.type
_entity_poly.pdbx_seq_one_letter_code
_entity_poly.pdbx_strand_id
1 'polypeptide(L)'
;MTLKLSKTKTLNPSTKKMGYRTTVKSNGKADMDSLVLSASKNTTMHQAELRMAFELALDAIRESLAAGKIVELKGIGNIGFTCSGAWTETPEEQTAVEHKIGVSFFPSQEVHAAVATAKTSWTKDDSGDEPSAPETSGGSTSGGGQKPGGGVETEA
;
A
#
# COMPACT_ATOMS: atom_id res chain seq x y z
N MET A 1 -6.31 -16.93 13.77
CA MET A 1 -6.05 -16.05 12.60
C MET A 1 -5.32 -16.85 11.54
N THR A 2 -5.71 -16.76 10.28
CA THR A 2 -5.04 -17.48 9.17
C THR A 2 -4.58 -16.47 8.14
N LEU A 3 -3.28 -16.46 7.86
CA LEU A 3 -2.68 -15.60 6.82
C LEU A 3 -2.56 -16.38 5.52
N LYS A 4 -3.01 -15.79 4.42
CA LYS A 4 -2.88 -16.39 3.08
C LYS A 4 -1.56 -15.99 2.47
N LEU A 5 -0.79 -16.98 2.03
CA LEU A 5 0.47 -16.78 1.32
C LEU A 5 0.27 -17.02 -0.17
N SER A 6 0.89 -16.20 -0.99
CA SER A 6 0.96 -16.36 -2.44
C SER A 6 2.41 -16.29 -2.92
N LYS A 7 2.67 -16.90 -4.07
CA LYS A 7 3.96 -16.86 -4.74
C LYS A 7 3.88 -15.81 -5.86
N THR A 8 4.70 -14.79 -5.79
CA THR A 8 4.77 -13.75 -6.82
C THR A 8 6.07 -13.89 -7.59
N LYS A 9 5.96 -13.98 -8.91
CA LYS A 9 7.13 -14.02 -9.80
C LYS A 9 7.74 -12.63 -9.88
N THR A 10 9.00 -12.48 -9.51
CA THR A 10 9.71 -11.19 -9.51
C THR A 10 11.11 -11.35 -10.07
N LEU A 11 11.62 -10.26 -10.65
CA LEU A 11 13.02 -10.18 -11.07
C LEU A 11 13.90 -9.85 -9.85
N ASN A 12 14.93 -10.64 -9.62
CA ASN A 12 15.93 -10.32 -8.61
C ASN A 12 16.83 -9.19 -9.13
N PRO A 13 16.84 -8.01 -8.50
CA PRO A 13 17.59 -6.86 -8.98
C PRO A 13 19.10 -7.09 -9.01
N SER A 14 19.64 -7.92 -8.12
CA SER A 14 21.07 -8.20 -8.04
C SER A 14 21.54 -9.23 -9.07
N THR A 15 20.77 -10.29 -9.29
CA THR A 15 21.17 -11.39 -10.19
C THR A 15 20.52 -11.31 -11.55
N LYS A 16 19.57 -10.40 -11.76
CA LYS A 16 18.75 -10.24 -12.99
C LYS A 16 18.06 -11.53 -13.45
N LYS A 17 17.86 -12.48 -12.53
CA LYS A 17 17.14 -13.73 -12.79
C LYS A 17 15.71 -13.66 -12.29
N MET A 18 14.80 -14.25 -13.03
CA MET A 18 13.42 -14.41 -12.56
C MET A 18 13.37 -15.45 -11.45
N GLY A 19 12.63 -15.15 -10.40
CA GLY A 19 12.43 -16.03 -9.25
C GLY A 19 11.06 -15.82 -8.63
N TYR A 20 10.78 -16.55 -7.56
CA TYR A 20 9.53 -16.41 -6.82
C TYR A 20 9.79 -15.83 -5.46
N ARG A 21 8.95 -14.87 -5.07
CA ARG A 21 8.93 -14.30 -3.74
C ARG A 21 7.62 -14.64 -3.06
N THR A 22 7.68 -15.04 -1.79
CA THR A 22 6.47 -15.22 -0.98
C THR A 22 5.93 -13.86 -0.56
N THR A 23 4.66 -13.64 -0.80
CA THR A 23 3.93 -12.45 -0.38
C THR A 23 2.73 -12.84 0.47
N VAL A 24 2.37 -12.00 1.43
CA VAL A 24 1.16 -12.19 2.22
C VAL A 24 0.01 -11.53 1.47
N LYS A 25 -1.01 -12.32 1.13
CA LYS A 25 -2.24 -11.81 0.51
C LYS A 25 -3.14 -11.25 1.61
N SER A 26 -3.51 -9.99 1.50
CA SER A 26 -4.46 -9.37 2.42
C SER A 26 -5.82 -10.04 2.34
N ASN A 27 -6.47 -10.24 3.48
CA ASN A 27 -7.85 -10.73 3.56
C ASN A 27 -8.91 -9.62 3.38
N GLY A 28 -8.46 -8.42 3.04
CA GLY A 28 -9.30 -7.23 2.87
C GLY A 28 -8.73 -6.03 3.62
N LYS A 29 -9.44 -4.93 3.53
CA LYS A 29 -9.13 -3.68 4.23
C LYS A 29 -10.22 -3.43 5.26
N ALA A 30 -9.84 -3.20 6.51
CA ALA A 30 -10.73 -2.70 7.52
C ALA A 30 -10.79 -1.17 7.40
N ASP A 31 -11.95 -0.64 7.12
CA ASP A 31 -12.23 0.79 7.12
C ASP A 31 -12.73 1.27 8.49
N MET A 32 -12.90 2.58 8.63
CA MET A 32 -13.37 3.18 9.88
C MET A 32 -14.73 2.62 10.30
N ASP A 33 -15.64 2.45 9.35
CA ASP A 33 -17.01 1.98 9.64
C ASP A 33 -17.00 0.53 10.16
N SER A 34 -16.15 -0.33 9.59
CA SER A 34 -15.99 -1.70 10.08
C SER A 34 -15.36 -1.78 11.47
N LEU A 35 -14.40 -0.87 11.76
CA LEU A 35 -13.77 -0.77 13.07
C LEU A 35 -14.79 -0.27 14.12
N VAL A 36 -15.56 0.77 13.82
CA VAL A 36 -16.62 1.29 14.69
C VAL A 36 -17.70 0.24 14.94
N LEU A 37 -18.14 -0.45 13.90
CA LEU A 37 -19.12 -1.54 14.02
C LEU A 37 -18.60 -2.67 14.92
N SER A 38 -17.34 -3.03 14.79
CA SER A 38 -16.71 -4.05 15.62
C SER A 38 -16.61 -3.60 17.08
N ALA A 39 -16.22 -2.35 17.31
CA ALA A 39 -16.10 -1.78 18.65
C ALA A 39 -17.46 -1.63 19.35
N SER A 40 -18.50 -1.24 18.60
CA SER A 40 -19.85 -1.04 19.14
C SER A 40 -20.48 -2.30 19.71
N LYS A 41 -20.03 -3.48 19.28
CA LYS A 41 -20.50 -4.77 19.83
C LYS A 41 -20.12 -4.99 21.30
N ASN A 42 -19.09 -4.31 21.77
CA ASN A 42 -18.52 -4.48 23.10
C ASN A 42 -18.74 -3.27 24.01
N THR A 43 -19.59 -2.33 23.62
CA THR A 43 -19.90 -1.13 24.36
C THR A 43 -21.35 -0.73 24.21
N THR A 44 -21.86 0.06 25.14
CA THR A 44 -23.21 0.65 25.09
C THR A 44 -23.24 1.98 24.33
N MET A 45 -22.09 2.47 23.87
CA MET A 45 -22.01 3.70 23.10
C MET A 45 -22.65 3.54 21.72
N HIS A 46 -23.35 4.59 21.28
CA HIS A 46 -23.89 4.61 19.92
C HIS A 46 -22.78 4.69 18.87
N GLN A 47 -23.00 4.07 17.69
CA GLN A 47 -21.99 4.03 16.63
C GLN A 47 -21.51 5.42 16.19
N ALA A 48 -22.42 6.41 16.15
CA ALA A 48 -22.07 7.79 15.81
C ALA A 48 -21.13 8.43 16.84
N GLU A 49 -21.33 8.15 18.12
CA GLU A 49 -20.45 8.64 19.20
C GLU A 49 -19.07 7.99 19.13
N LEU A 50 -19.02 6.68 18.88
CA LEU A 50 -17.76 5.98 18.68
C LEU A 50 -17.00 6.52 17.48
N ARG A 51 -17.69 6.75 16.36
CA ARG A 51 -17.07 7.32 15.15
C ARG A 51 -16.46 8.69 15.45
N MET A 52 -17.22 9.57 16.09
CA MET A 52 -16.73 10.88 16.48
C MET A 52 -15.52 10.80 17.43
N ALA A 53 -15.55 9.89 18.40
CA ALA A 53 -14.43 9.67 19.31
C ALA A 53 -13.17 9.19 18.56
N PHE A 54 -13.31 8.28 17.59
CA PHE A 54 -12.20 7.86 16.74
C PHE A 54 -11.64 8.99 15.87
N GLU A 55 -12.49 9.79 15.27
CA GLU A 55 -12.08 10.95 14.45
C GLU A 55 -11.28 11.94 15.29
N LEU A 56 -11.77 12.29 16.49
CA LEU A 56 -11.06 13.17 17.41
C LEU A 56 -9.70 12.58 17.84
N ALA A 57 -9.64 11.29 18.11
CA ALA A 57 -8.38 10.63 18.44
C ALA A 57 -7.37 10.66 17.28
N LEU A 58 -7.84 10.43 16.04
CA LEU A 58 -6.99 10.53 14.86
C LEU A 58 -6.48 11.95 14.60
N ASP A 59 -7.31 12.97 14.86
CA ASP A 59 -6.91 14.37 14.73
C ASP A 59 -5.86 14.72 15.78
N ALA A 60 -6.01 14.29 17.03
CA ALA A 60 -5.02 14.46 18.08
C ALA A 60 -3.67 13.76 17.75
N ILE A 61 -3.73 12.60 17.11
CA ILE A 61 -2.54 11.89 16.60
C ILE A 61 -1.84 12.73 15.51
N ARG A 62 -2.60 13.24 14.53
CA ARG A 62 -2.06 14.08 13.45
C ARG A 62 -1.41 15.35 14.00
N GLU A 63 -2.07 16.01 14.94
CA GLU A 63 -1.55 17.23 15.60
C GLU A 63 -0.25 16.92 16.37
N SER A 64 -0.22 15.81 17.11
CA SER A 64 0.98 15.40 17.85
C SER A 64 2.16 15.10 16.91
N LEU A 65 1.90 14.42 15.80
CA LEU A 65 2.93 14.15 14.78
C LEU A 65 3.37 15.46 14.09
N ALA A 66 2.45 16.36 13.77
CA ALA A 66 2.81 17.66 13.21
C ALA A 66 3.68 18.50 14.16
N ALA A 67 3.51 18.33 15.47
CA ALA A 67 4.36 18.93 16.51
C ALA A 67 5.71 18.20 16.71
N GLY A 68 6.04 17.19 15.89
CA GLY A 68 7.28 16.42 15.97
C GLY A 68 7.35 15.41 17.11
N LYS A 69 6.21 15.06 17.72
CA LYS A 69 6.15 14.11 18.83
C LYS A 69 5.99 12.68 18.30
N ILE A 70 6.62 11.72 18.98
CA ILE A 70 6.34 10.30 18.78
C ILE A 70 5.03 9.97 19.47
N VAL A 71 4.12 9.27 18.79
CA VAL A 71 2.83 8.87 19.33
C VAL A 71 2.88 7.38 19.69
N GLU A 72 2.69 7.08 20.96
CA GLU A 72 2.55 5.71 21.46
C GLU A 72 1.08 5.28 21.44
N LEU A 73 0.80 4.20 20.74
CA LEU A 73 -0.49 3.51 20.73
C LEU A 73 -0.35 2.22 21.52
N LYS A 74 -0.76 2.27 22.79
CA LYS A 74 -0.63 1.14 23.71
C LYS A 74 -1.20 -0.15 23.12
N GLY A 75 -0.39 -1.22 23.13
CA GLY A 75 -0.76 -2.52 22.57
C GLY A 75 -0.63 -2.65 21.05
N ILE A 76 -0.50 -1.53 20.34
CA ILE A 76 -0.39 -1.52 18.87
C ILE A 76 1.05 -1.23 18.46
N GLY A 77 1.65 -0.14 18.96
CA GLY A 77 2.99 0.28 18.60
C GLY A 77 3.16 1.79 18.61
N ASN A 78 4.28 2.26 18.08
CA ASN A 78 4.64 3.66 18.05
C ASN A 78 4.64 4.19 16.62
N ILE A 79 4.14 5.40 16.43
CA ILE A 79 4.29 6.17 15.19
C ILE A 79 5.37 7.21 15.43
N GLY A 80 6.43 7.17 14.65
CA GLY A 80 7.56 8.06 14.81
C GLY A 80 8.15 8.47 13.48
N PHE A 81 9.27 9.17 13.55
CA PHE A 81 9.95 9.71 12.39
C PHE A 81 11.16 8.86 12.02
N THR A 82 11.42 8.77 10.73
CA THR A 82 12.64 8.25 10.16
C THR A 82 13.29 9.32 9.31
N CYS A 83 14.60 9.37 9.33
CA CYS A 83 15.39 10.26 8.48
C CYS A 83 16.26 9.41 7.60
N SER A 84 16.27 9.68 6.31
CA SER A 84 17.19 9.08 5.35
C SER A 84 17.96 10.18 4.64
N GLY A 85 19.28 10.01 4.57
CA GLY A 85 20.20 10.91 3.88
C GLY A 85 21.47 10.14 3.49
N ALA A 86 22.37 10.78 2.73
CA ALA A 86 23.65 10.19 2.43
C ALA A 86 24.51 10.15 3.70
N TRP A 87 25.35 9.12 3.81
CA TRP A 87 26.36 9.05 4.87
C TRP A 87 27.54 9.96 4.52
N THR A 88 28.06 10.69 5.51
CA THR A 88 29.20 11.58 5.36
C THR A 88 30.22 11.29 6.47
N GLU A 89 31.47 11.64 6.24
CA GLU A 89 32.56 11.41 7.20
C GLU A 89 32.62 12.48 8.30
N THR A 90 32.17 13.70 7.99
CA THR A 90 32.21 14.82 8.92
C THR A 90 30.82 15.36 9.26
N PRO A 91 30.61 15.90 10.47
CA PRO A 91 29.34 16.50 10.87
C PRO A 91 28.95 17.72 10.03
N GLU A 92 29.95 18.48 9.57
CA GLU A 92 29.76 19.70 8.76
C GLU A 92 29.20 19.36 7.39
N GLU A 93 29.70 18.29 6.76
CA GLU A 93 29.17 17.80 5.49
C GLU A 93 27.76 17.29 5.64
N GLN A 94 27.41 16.69 6.80
CA GLN A 94 26.08 16.18 7.05
C GLN A 94 25.01 17.27 7.06
N THR A 95 25.35 18.49 7.45
CA THR A 95 24.41 19.62 7.41
C THR A 95 24.09 20.11 5.98
N ALA A 96 24.97 19.80 5.02
CA ALA A 96 24.80 20.17 3.61
C ALA A 96 24.02 19.11 2.81
N VAL A 97 23.80 17.91 3.37
CA VAL A 97 23.09 16.82 2.69
C VAL A 97 21.58 17.00 2.80
N GLU A 98 20.89 16.76 1.69
CA GLU A 98 19.43 16.74 1.67
C GLU A 98 18.90 15.52 2.46
N HIS A 99 18.12 15.79 3.51
CA HIS A 99 17.50 14.78 4.35
C HIS A 99 16.03 14.60 3.96
N LYS A 100 15.61 13.33 3.82
CA LYS A 100 14.20 12.98 3.65
C LYS A 100 13.64 12.49 4.97
N ILE A 101 12.67 13.23 5.51
CA ILE A 101 11.96 12.85 6.72
C ILE A 101 10.72 12.07 6.30
N GLY A 102 10.56 10.89 6.87
CA GLY A 102 9.39 10.04 6.69
C GLY A 102 8.73 9.73 8.04
N VAL A 103 7.47 9.32 7.99
CA VAL A 103 6.75 8.79 9.14
C VAL A 103 6.74 7.26 9.03
N SER A 104 7.09 6.58 10.11
CA SER A 104 7.11 5.13 10.18
C SER A 104 6.36 4.61 11.39
N PHE A 105 5.75 3.46 11.21
CA PHE A 105 5.08 2.73 12.28
C PHE A 105 6.00 1.63 12.80
N PHE A 106 6.17 1.58 14.12
CA PHE A 106 6.95 0.58 14.82
C PHE A 106 5.99 -0.28 15.65
N PRO A 107 5.67 -1.50 15.21
CA PRO A 107 4.69 -2.34 15.90
C PRO A 107 5.19 -2.77 17.27
N SER A 108 4.26 -2.95 18.23
CA SER A 108 4.55 -3.47 19.56
C SER A 108 4.91 -4.96 19.52
N GLN A 109 5.55 -5.44 20.58
CA GLN A 109 5.85 -6.87 20.75
C GLN A 109 4.58 -7.72 20.76
N GLU A 110 3.47 -7.20 21.28
CA GLU A 110 2.17 -7.88 21.29
C GLU A 110 1.66 -8.15 19.86
N VAL A 111 1.77 -7.16 18.97
CA VAL A 111 1.41 -7.31 17.55
C VAL A 111 2.32 -8.32 16.88
N HIS A 112 3.64 -8.25 17.12
CA HIS A 112 4.59 -9.23 16.58
C HIS A 112 4.27 -10.65 17.05
N ALA A 113 3.97 -10.85 18.33
CA ALA A 113 3.61 -12.15 18.88
C ALA A 113 2.30 -12.68 18.29
N ALA A 114 1.29 -11.80 18.13
CA ALA A 114 0.01 -12.17 17.54
C ALA A 114 0.15 -12.61 16.07
N VAL A 115 1.02 -11.93 15.30
CA VAL A 115 1.30 -12.29 13.90
C VAL A 115 2.15 -13.57 13.83
N ALA A 116 3.14 -13.75 14.71
CA ALA A 116 3.98 -14.95 14.74
C ALA A 116 3.20 -16.24 15.05
N THR A 117 2.14 -16.14 15.84
CA THR A 117 1.25 -17.28 16.15
C THR A 117 0.17 -17.53 15.08
N ALA A 118 0.09 -16.70 14.05
CA ALA A 118 -0.89 -16.84 12.99
C ALA A 118 -0.60 -18.09 12.14
N LYS A 119 -1.62 -18.90 11.90
CA LYS A 119 -1.53 -20.02 10.97
C LYS A 119 -1.39 -19.49 9.55
N THR A 120 -0.49 -20.10 8.77
CA THR A 120 -0.31 -19.76 7.37
C THR A 120 -0.94 -20.82 6.47
N SER A 121 -1.58 -20.40 5.39
CA SER A 121 -2.09 -21.27 4.36
C SER A 121 -1.70 -20.75 2.98
N TRP A 122 -1.34 -21.64 2.07
CA TRP A 122 -1.08 -21.27 0.70
C TRP A 122 -2.39 -21.08 -0.06
N THR A 123 -2.50 -20.00 -0.81
CA THR A 123 -3.56 -19.87 -1.80
C THR A 123 -3.27 -20.87 -2.93
N LYS A 124 -4.26 -21.66 -3.33
CA LYS A 124 -4.15 -22.48 -4.56
C LYS A 124 -3.83 -21.54 -5.70
N ASP A 125 -2.78 -21.88 -6.44
CA ASP A 125 -2.13 -21.06 -7.44
C ASP A 125 -3.12 -20.33 -8.36
N ASP A 126 -3.07 -19.03 -8.30
CA ASP A 126 -3.39 -18.17 -9.41
C ASP A 126 -2.09 -18.01 -10.24
N SER A 127 -1.69 -19.09 -10.90
CA SER A 127 -0.55 -19.09 -11.82
C SER A 127 -0.97 -18.59 -13.21
N GLY A 128 -1.73 -17.51 -13.24
CA GLY A 128 -2.34 -16.95 -14.44
C GLY A 128 -2.35 -15.43 -14.50
N ASP A 129 -1.35 -14.76 -13.97
CA ASP A 129 -1.16 -13.34 -14.28
C ASP A 129 0.14 -13.15 -15.05
N GLU A 130 0.00 -13.17 -16.38
CA GLU A 130 0.97 -12.58 -17.29
C GLU A 130 1.16 -11.11 -16.85
N PRO A 131 2.40 -10.63 -16.67
CA PRO A 131 2.62 -9.22 -16.40
C PRO A 131 2.11 -8.46 -17.62
N SER A 132 1.01 -7.69 -17.45
CA SER A 132 0.61 -6.70 -18.43
C SER A 132 1.83 -5.79 -18.66
N ALA A 133 2.33 -5.85 -19.89
CA ALA A 133 3.37 -4.95 -20.37
C ALA A 133 2.90 -3.50 -20.16
N PRO A 134 3.82 -2.58 -19.84
CA PRO A 134 3.46 -1.17 -19.73
C PRO A 134 2.94 -0.72 -21.09
N GLU A 135 1.69 -0.28 -21.12
CA GLU A 135 1.10 0.36 -22.29
C GLU A 135 1.94 1.61 -22.62
N THR A 136 2.75 1.47 -23.65
CA THR A 136 3.37 2.62 -24.32
C THR A 136 2.23 3.38 -24.99
N SER A 137 1.85 4.50 -24.43
CA SER A 137 1.01 5.50 -25.08
C SER A 137 1.79 6.06 -26.28
N GLY A 138 1.60 5.45 -27.44
CA GLY A 138 2.07 5.91 -28.72
C GLY A 138 0.99 6.75 -29.39
N GLY A 139 1.32 7.99 -29.63
CA GLY A 139 0.47 9.06 -30.12
C GLY A 139 -0.26 8.76 -31.41
N SER A 140 -1.43 9.28 -31.45
CA SER A 140 -2.30 9.52 -32.60
C SER A 140 -1.57 10.39 -33.64
N THR A 141 -1.45 9.88 -34.87
CA THR A 141 -1.28 10.73 -36.06
C THR A 141 -2.41 10.40 -37.04
N SER A 142 -3.25 11.38 -37.21
CA SER A 142 -4.24 11.49 -38.26
C SER A 142 -3.55 11.49 -39.63
N GLY A 143 -4.07 10.70 -40.57
CA GLY A 143 -3.73 10.78 -41.97
C GLY A 143 -4.98 10.44 -42.78
N GLY A 144 -5.60 11.47 -43.31
CA GLY A 144 -6.72 11.36 -44.23
C GLY A 144 -6.29 10.79 -45.57
N GLY A 145 -7.19 10.14 -46.26
CA GLY A 145 -7.04 9.59 -47.57
C GLY A 145 -8.36 9.15 -48.15
N GLN A 146 -9.08 10.03 -48.60
CA GLN A 146 -9.91 10.27 -49.74
C GLN A 146 -10.16 9.06 -50.65
N LYS A 147 -11.47 8.80 -50.86
CA LYS A 147 -12.09 8.02 -51.92
C LYS A 147 -11.76 8.63 -53.29
N PRO A 148 -11.79 7.92 -54.41
CA PRO A 148 -13.01 7.87 -55.18
C PRO A 148 -13.24 6.56 -55.94
N GLY A 149 -14.48 6.24 -56.11
CA GLY A 149 -15.25 6.40 -57.37
C GLY A 149 -15.31 5.14 -58.22
N GLY A 150 -16.50 4.90 -58.68
CA GLY A 150 -16.77 4.39 -59.99
C GLY A 150 -17.33 2.99 -60.10
N GLY A 151 -18.48 2.95 -60.49
CA GLY A 151 -19.05 2.55 -61.74
C GLY A 151 -19.84 1.28 -61.62
N VAL A 152 -21.06 1.34 -61.72
CA VAL A 152 -21.96 1.33 -62.90
C VAL A 152 -22.21 -0.08 -63.49
N GLU A 153 -23.47 -0.26 -63.68
CA GLU A 153 -24.17 -1.08 -64.67
C GLU A 153 -24.46 -2.54 -64.29
N THR A 154 -25.63 -3.06 -64.49
CA THR A 154 -26.79 -2.91 -65.32
C THR A 154 -27.46 -4.31 -65.46
N GLU A 155 -28.75 -4.31 -65.55
CA GLU A 155 -29.68 -5.23 -66.23
C GLU A 155 -29.83 -6.64 -65.67
N ALA A 156 -31.01 -7.06 -65.36
CA ALA A 156 -32.19 -7.33 -66.17
C ALA A 156 -33.41 -7.44 -65.27
#